data_adebf19498fb2146338144462e730fab
#
_entry.id   adebf19498fb2146338144462e730fab
#
_cell.length_a   1.000
_cell.length_b   1.000
_cell.length_c   1.000
_cell.angle_alpha   90.00
_cell.angle_beta   90.00
_cell.angle_gamma   90.00
#
_symmetry.space_group_name_H-M   'P 1'
#
loop_
_entity.id
_entity.type
_entity.pdbx_description
1 polymer ?
#
loop_
_entity_poly.entity_id
_entity_poly.type
_entity_poly.pdbx_seq_one_letter_code
_entity_poly.pdbx_strand_id
1 'polypeptide(L)'
;GIIVIVAFLLSKIHSFRQIVQEDHNKYVKLRLIVLFGAFGIISNYTGIEVYGHSIEQNRWLSEIGAESAIANTRVMGVVIGGLLGGPVVGIGAGLIAGVHRYSLGGFTALSCAISTVVAGVIAGYIGRQRKELSKPVTAGFAVVVGMTLEALQMLIILLVSKPVEHAWDLVSYISIPMICINGLGTLLFMFIVQSIKRDDE
;
A
#
# COMPACT_ATOMS: atom_id res chain seq x y z
N GLY A 1 -8.55 8.66 6.61
CA GLY A 1 -7.90 7.98 5.52
C GLY A 1 -7.89 8.69 4.18
N ILE A 2 -9.01 8.71 3.43
CA ILE A 2 -9.07 9.22 2.04
C ILE A 2 -8.65 10.70 1.94
N ILE A 3 -9.08 11.55 2.87
CA ILE A 3 -8.74 12.99 2.89
C ILE A 3 -7.21 13.18 3.02
N VAL A 4 -6.54 12.37 3.85
CA VAL A 4 -5.09 12.44 4.02
C VAL A 4 -4.38 11.97 2.75
N ILE A 5 -4.90 10.94 2.08
CA ILE A 5 -4.39 10.47 0.80
C ILE A 5 -4.48 11.56 -0.25
N VAL A 6 -5.65 12.18 -0.41
CA VAL A 6 -5.87 13.27 -1.38
C VAL A 6 -5.00 14.48 -1.05
N ALA A 7 -4.91 14.89 0.21
CA ALA A 7 -4.07 16.01 0.64
C ALA A 7 -2.59 15.72 0.38
N PHE A 8 -2.13 14.49 0.68
CA PHE A 8 -0.76 14.07 0.40
C PHE A 8 -0.45 14.06 -1.10
N LEU A 9 -1.37 13.54 -1.92
CA LEU A 9 -1.26 13.53 -3.38
C LEU A 9 -1.20 14.95 -3.94
N LEU A 10 -2.11 15.83 -3.54
CA LEU A 10 -2.14 17.23 -3.97
C LEU A 10 -0.88 18.00 -3.57
N SER A 11 -0.35 17.76 -2.37
CA SER A 11 0.88 18.40 -1.90
C SER A 11 2.13 17.99 -2.67
N LYS A 12 2.07 16.90 -3.45
CA LYS A 12 3.19 16.29 -4.16
C LYS A 12 2.99 16.18 -5.67
N ILE A 13 2.08 16.97 -6.25
CA ILE A 13 1.78 16.96 -7.70
C ILE A 13 3.05 17.03 -8.56
N HIS A 14 4.02 17.87 -8.19
CA HIS A 14 5.28 17.98 -8.93
C HIS A 14 6.09 16.67 -8.93
N SER A 15 6.11 15.95 -7.81
CA SER A 15 6.76 14.63 -7.73
C SER A 15 5.98 13.57 -8.51
N PHE A 16 4.65 13.69 -8.62
CA PHE A 16 3.83 12.78 -9.42
C PHE A 16 4.04 12.93 -10.92
N ARG A 17 4.33 14.13 -11.42
CA ARG A 17 4.72 14.32 -12.83
C ARG A 17 5.94 13.49 -13.19
N GLN A 18 6.89 13.30 -12.28
CA GLN A 18 8.07 12.46 -12.49
C GLN A 18 7.74 10.96 -12.57
N ILE A 19 6.64 10.50 -11.93
CA ILE A 19 6.17 9.11 -12.01
C ILE A 19 5.69 8.79 -13.43
N VAL A 20 5.12 9.79 -14.10
CA VAL A 20 4.56 9.67 -15.44
C VAL A 20 5.64 9.69 -16.51
N GLN A 21 6.80 10.28 -16.23
CA GLN A 21 7.95 10.29 -17.14
C GLN A 21 8.59 8.90 -17.20
N GLU A 22 8.77 8.37 -18.40
CA GLU A 22 9.22 6.99 -18.65
C GLU A 22 10.67 6.71 -18.22
N ASP A 23 11.47 7.74 -17.95
CA ASP A 23 12.91 7.63 -17.68
C ASP A 23 13.21 7.88 -16.19
N HIS A 24 13.15 6.80 -15.40
CA HIS A 24 13.47 6.82 -13.97
C HIS A 24 14.97 6.65 -13.73
N ASN A 25 15.71 7.74 -13.61
CA ASN A 25 17.08 7.72 -13.15
C ASN A 25 17.17 7.39 -11.63
N LYS A 26 18.39 7.19 -11.12
CA LYS A 26 18.61 6.82 -9.69
C LYS A 26 17.95 7.79 -8.71
N TYR A 27 18.01 9.09 -8.99
CA TYR A 27 17.48 10.12 -8.11
C TYR A 27 15.94 10.14 -8.11
N VAL A 28 15.32 9.93 -9.26
CA VAL A 28 13.87 9.80 -9.39
C VAL A 28 13.39 8.57 -8.64
N LYS A 29 14.04 7.41 -8.80
CA LYS A 29 13.71 6.19 -8.05
C LYS A 29 13.82 6.41 -6.54
N LEU A 30 14.87 7.06 -6.07
CA LEU A 30 15.03 7.36 -4.64
C LEU A 30 13.90 8.25 -4.12
N ARG A 31 13.53 9.30 -4.87
CA ARG A 31 12.40 10.16 -4.51
C ARG A 31 11.08 9.39 -4.45
N LEU A 32 10.85 8.48 -5.39
CA LEU A 32 9.67 7.63 -5.41
C LEU A 32 9.64 6.65 -4.22
N ILE A 33 10.78 6.06 -3.85
CA ILE A 33 10.91 5.22 -2.67
C ILE A 33 10.53 6.00 -1.41
N VAL A 34 11.08 7.19 -1.23
CA VAL A 34 10.77 8.05 -0.09
C VAL A 34 9.30 8.47 -0.10
N LEU A 35 8.76 8.84 -1.26
CA LEU A 35 7.38 9.27 -1.42
C LEU A 35 6.39 8.15 -1.03
N PHE A 36 6.52 6.98 -1.64
CA PHE A 36 5.62 5.85 -1.39
C PHE A 36 5.88 5.19 -0.03
N GLY A 37 7.13 5.19 0.45
CA GLY A 37 7.46 4.77 1.80
C GLY A 37 6.83 5.68 2.85
N ALA A 38 6.94 6.98 2.69
CA ALA A 38 6.29 7.97 3.57
C ALA A 38 4.76 7.84 3.53
N PHE A 39 4.18 7.62 2.36
CA PHE A 39 2.75 7.31 2.24
C PHE A 39 2.36 6.08 3.07
N GLY A 40 3.16 5.02 3.01
CA GLY A 40 2.95 3.82 3.82
C GLY A 40 3.02 4.08 5.32
N ILE A 41 3.97 4.91 5.76
CA ILE A 41 4.09 5.35 7.17
C ILE A 41 2.85 6.15 7.59
N ILE A 42 2.43 7.13 6.81
CA ILE A 42 1.23 7.93 7.07
C ILE A 42 -0.01 7.02 7.14
N SER A 43 -0.12 6.05 6.23
CA SER A 43 -1.21 5.08 6.24
C SER A 43 -1.22 4.22 7.50
N ASN A 44 -0.07 3.87 8.05
CA ASN A 44 0.02 3.16 9.33
C ASN A 44 -0.52 4.01 10.48
N TYR A 45 -0.13 5.28 10.58
CA TYR A 45 -0.61 6.18 11.64
C TYR A 45 -2.09 6.54 11.51
N THR A 46 -2.62 6.61 10.31
CA THR A 46 -4.02 6.98 10.04
C THR A 46 -4.93 5.77 9.85
N GLY A 47 -4.44 4.57 10.09
CA GLY A 47 -5.23 3.34 10.09
C GLY A 47 -6.25 3.30 11.21
N ILE A 48 -7.11 2.31 11.15
CA ILE A 48 -8.15 2.03 12.15
C ILE A 48 -7.68 0.82 12.95
N GLU A 49 -7.63 0.96 14.27
CA GLU A 49 -7.31 -0.15 15.15
C GLU A 49 -8.54 -1.07 15.29
N VAL A 50 -8.32 -2.36 15.10
CA VAL A 50 -9.36 -3.40 15.18
C VAL A 50 -8.99 -4.38 16.29
N TYR A 51 -9.88 -4.51 17.26
CA TYR A 51 -9.78 -5.48 18.34
C TYR A 51 -11.03 -6.37 18.34
N GLY A 52 -10.88 -7.65 18.00
CA GLY A 52 -12.01 -8.55 17.81
C GLY A 52 -13.00 -8.00 16.80
N HIS A 53 -14.23 -7.73 17.24
CA HIS A 53 -15.28 -7.09 16.43
C HIS A 53 -15.49 -5.60 16.75
N SER A 54 -14.62 -4.99 17.56
CA SER A 54 -14.67 -3.57 17.88
C SER A 54 -13.70 -2.78 17.01
N ILE A 55 -14.12 -1.56 16.64
CA ILE A 55 -13.32 -0.63 15.85
C ILE A 55 -13.06 0.58 16.73
N GLU A 56 -11.77 0.84 17.01
CA GLU A 56 -11.35 2.03 17.71
C GLU A 56 -10.73 3.04 16.74
N GLN A 57 -11.31 4.25 16.69
CA GLN A 57 -10.75 5.36 15.93
C GLN A 57 -9.75 6.12 16.77
N ASN A 58 -8.47 5.79 16.63
CA ASN A 58 -7.38 6.62 17.08
C ASN A 58 -6.95 7.58 15.96
N ARG A 59 -6.77 8.87 16.31
CA ARG A 59 -6.34 9.87 15.31
C ARG A 59 -4.91 9.65 14.82
N TRP A 60 -4.05 9.11 15.68
CA TRP A 60 -2.66 8.76 15.38
C TRP A 60 -2.29 7.53 16.19
N LEU A 61 -2.00 6.43 15.50
CA LEU A 61 -1.59 5.17 16.13
C LEU A 61 -0.08 5.21 16.34
N SER A 62 0.35 5.44 17.59
CA SER A 62 1.77 5.37 17.97
C SER A 62 2.18 3.97 18.41
N GLU A 63 1.26 3.24 19.01
CA GLU A 63 1.44 1.85 19.46
C GLU A 63 0.11 1.10 19.26
N ILE A 64 0.19 -0.19 18.99
CA ILE A 64 -0.97 -1.05 18.79
C ILE A 64 -1.02 -2.04 19.94
N GLY A 65 -2.20 -2.25 20.50
CA GLY A 65 -2.41 -3.25 21.54
C GLY A 65 -1.93 -4.65 21.08
N ALA A 66 -1.42 -5.43 22.02
CA ALA A 66 -0.83 -6.75 21.71
C ALA A 66 -1.81 -7.70 20.99
N GLU A 67 -3.11 -7.51 21.20
CA GLU A 67 -4.18 -8.32 20.58
C GLU A 67 -4.92 -7.57 19.46
N SER A 68 -4.46 -6.36 19.11
CA SER A 68 -5.09 -5.53 18.09
C SER A 68 -4.38 -5.63 16.72
N ALA A 69 -5.07 -5.22 15.68
CA ALA A 69 -4.55 -5.09 14.33
C ALA A 69 -4.89 -3.73 13.72
N ILE A 70 -4.23 -3.34 12.62
CA ILE A 70 -4.54 -2.11 11.90
C ILE A 70 -5.13 -2.43 10.53
N ALA A 71 -6.31 -1.84 10.25
CA ALA A 71 -6.86 -1.74 8.91
C ALA A 71 -6.43 -0.41 8.27
N ASN A 72 -5.73 -0.45 7.15
CA ASN A 72 -5.20 0.74 6.49
C ASN A 72 -4.99 0.55 4.97
N THR A 73 -4.54 1.63 4.31
CA THR A 73 -4.28 1.67 2.87
C THR A 73 -2.78 1.55 2.50
N ARG A 74 -1.95 1.05 3.41
CA ARG A 74 -0.50 0.92 3.23
C ARG A 74 -0.12 0.12 1.98
N VAL A 75 -0.76 -1.04 1.81
CA VAL A 75 -0.47 -1.95 0.69
C VAL A 75 -0.77 -1.27 -0.65
N MET A 76 -1.85 -0.48 -0.73
CA MET A 76 -2.19 0.30 -1.92
C MET A 76 -1.02 1.19 -2.37
N GLY A 77 -0.44 1.97 -1.45
CA GLY A 77 0.68 2.87 -1.78
C GLY A 77 1.91 2.13 -2.29
N VAL A 78 2.27 1.03 -1.63
CA VAL A 78 3.41 0.19 -2.01
C VAL A 78 3.18 -0.48 -3.38
N VAL A 79 1.97 -0.98 -3.63
CA VAL A 79 1.60 -1.60 -4.91
C VAL A 79 1.67 -0.58 -6.05
N ILE A 80 1.09 0.60 -5.89
CA ILE A 80 1.14 1.64 -6.92
C ILE A 80 2.59 2.07 -7.17
N GLY A 81 3.37 2.27 -6.10
CA GLY A 81 4.80 2.59 -6.22
C GLY A 81 5.57 1.55 -7.00
N GLY A 82 5.32 0.27 -6.75
CA GLY A 82 5.92 -0.84 -7.49
C GLY A 82 5.48 -0.91 -8.95
N LEU A 83 4.18 -0.81 -9.22
CA LEU A 83 3.64 -0.86 -10.58
C LEU A 83 4.16 0.27 -11.47
N LEU A 84 4.28 1.47 -10.94
CA LEU A 84 4.72 2.66 -11.69
C LEU A 84 6.24 2.86 -11.66
N GLY A 85 6.90 2.53 -10.56
CA GLY A 85 8.34 2.77 -10.35
C GLY A 85 9.25 1.55 -10.56
N GLY A 86 8.69 0.36 -10.69
CA GLY A 86 9.43 -0.89 -10.87
C GLY A 86 9.93 -1.53 -9.57
N PRO A 87 10.77 -2.59 -9.67
CA PRO A 87 11.17 -3.41 -8.52
C PRO A 87 11.90 -2.62 -7.43
N VAL A 88 12.82 -1.74 -7.80
CA VAL A 88 13.60 -0.94 -6.84
C VAL A 88 12.70 -0.06 -5.98
N VAL A 89 11.72 0.59 -6.61
CA VAL A 89 10.76 1.44 -5.91
C VAL A 89 9.81 0.60 -5.05
N GLY A 90 9.26 -0.47 -5.60
CA GLY A 90 8.35 -1.36 -4.88
C GLY A 90 9.00 -2.00 -3.64
N ILE A 91 10.21 -2.52 -3.78
CA ILE A 91 10.96 -3.11 -2.67
C ILE A 91 11.33 -2.04 -1.63
N GLY A 92 11.86 -0.90 -2.07
CA GLY A 92 12.26 0.18 -1.17
C GLY A 92 11.08 0.75 -0.38
N ALA A 93 9.96 1.06 -1.03
CA ALA A 93 8.75 1.52 -0.36
C ALA A 93 8.16 0.44 0.57
N GLY A 94 8.16 -0.81 0.12
CA GLY A 94 7.71 -1.96 0.91
C GLY A 94 8.53 -2.17 2.19
N LEU A 95 9.85 -2.02 2.10
CA LEU A 95 10.75 -2.09 3.26
C LEU A 95 10.48 -0.96 4.25
N ILE A 96 10.40 0.28 3.78
CA ILE A 96 10.12 1.44 4.65
C ILE A 96 8.79 1.26 5.37
N ALA A 97 7.72 1.00 4.62
CA ALA A 97 6.38 0.85 5.18
C ALA A 97 6.24 -0.41 6.05
N GLY A 98 6.87 -1.51 5.67
CA GLY A 98 6.84 -2.78 6.39
C GLY A 98 7.60 -2.74 7.71
N VAL A 99 8.81 -2.21 7.73
CA VAL A 99 9.60 -2.03 8.95
C VAL A 99 8.89 -1.12 9.93
N HIS A 100 8.36 0.00 9.45
CA HIS A 100 7.56 0.90 10.28
C HIS A 100 6.29 0.20 10.83
N ARG A 101 5.61 -0.61 10.01
CA ARG A 101 4.46 -1.39 10.48
C ARG A 101 4.84 -2.37 11.60
N TYR A 102 6.00 -3.03 11.44
CA TYR A 102 6.51 -3.94 12.46
C TYR A 102 6.79 -3.23 13.79
N SER A 103 7.35 -2.03 13.75
CA SER A 103 7.67 -1.24 14.95
C SER A 103 6.45 -0.81 15.77
N LEU A 104 5.27 -0.73 15.16
CA LEU A 104 4.04 -0.38 15.86
C LEU A 104 3.46 -1.53 16.72
N GLY A 105 3.90 -2.76 16.52
CA GLY A 105 3.46 -3.91 17.30
C GLY A 105 2.10 -4.48 16.87
N GLY A 106 1.44 -5.17 17.81
CA GLY A 106 0.22 -5.93 17.57
C GLY A 106 0.50 -7.34 17.07
N PHE A 107 -0.48 -8.26 17.19
CA PHE A 107 -0.29 -9.68 16.83
C PHE A 107 -0.11 -9.91 15.31
N THR A 108 -0.48 -8.95 14.48
CA THR A 108 -0.28 -8.98 13.03
C THR A 108 0.95 -8.19 12.56
N ALA A 109 1.80 -7.72 13.48
CA ALA A 109 2.96 -6.90 13.12
C ALA A 109 3.86 -7.57 12.09
N LEU A 110 4.26 -8.80 12.36
CA LEU A 110 5.14 -9.56 11.48
C LEU A 110 4.49 -9.91 10.15
N SER A 111 3.26 -10.44 10.17
CA SER A 111 2.53 -10.83 8.96
C SER A 111 2.27 -9.65 8.04
N CYS A 112 1.87 -8.50 8.61
CA CYS A 112 1.66 -7.28 7.85
C CYS A 112 2.97 -6.68 7.30
N ALA A 113 4.07 -6.76 8.03
CA ALA A 113 5.38 -6.34 7.54
C ALA A 113 5.84 -7.20 6.35
N ILE A 114 5.76 -8.52 6.48
CA ILE A 114 6.11 -9.47 5.42
C ILE A 114 5.24 -9.23 4.18
N SER A 115 3.92 -9.17 4.34
CA SER A 115 2.99 -8.97 3.23
C SER A 115 3.22 -7.65 2.49
N THR A 116 3.60 -6.59 3.21
CA THR A 116 3.91 -5.29 2.61
C THR A 116 5.15 -5.35 1.73
N VAL A 117 6.20 -6.00 2.19
CA VAL A 117 7.42 -6.21 1.40
C VAL A 117 7.14 -7.10 0.19
N VAL A 118 6.43 -8.21 0.39
CA VAL A 118 6.04 -9.13 -0.69
C VAL A 118 5.19 -8.42 -1.75
N ALA A 119 4.22 -7.60 -1.33
CA ALA A 119 3.41 -6.80 -2.25
C ALA A 119 4.27 -5.84 -3.07
N GLY A 120 5.25 -5.16 -2.46
CA GLY A 120 6.19 -4.29 -3.15
C GLY A 120 7.06 -5.02 -4.17
N VAL A 121 7.56 -6.19 -3.82
CA VAL A 121 8.34 -7.05 -4.74
C VAL A 121 7.49 -7.46 -5.93
N ILE A 122 6.32 -8.06 -5.70
CA ILE A 122 5.45 -8.56 -6.76
C ILE A 122 4.99 -7.41 -7.67
N ALA A 123 4.49 -6.32 -7.10
CA ALA A 123 4.04 -5.17 -7.87
C ALA A 123 5.18 -4.54 -8.69
N GLY A 124 6.38 -4.48 -8.13
CA GLY A 124 7.56 -3.97 -8.82
C GLY A 124 7.94 -4.81 -10.04
N TYR A 125 7.95 -6.12 -9.92
CA TYR A 125 8.22 -7.02 -11.05
C TYR A 125 7.11 -7.00 -12.09
N ILE A 126 5.84 -6.93 -11.69
CA ILE A 126 4.72 -6.76 -12.60
C ILE A 126 4.87 -5.43 -13.38
N GLY A 127 5.20 -4.33 -12.69
CA GLY A 127 5.43 -3.03 -13.33
C GLY A 127 6.56 -3.07 -14.36
N ARG A 128 7.68 -3.72 -14.02
CA ARG A 128 8.79 -3.94 -14.95
C ARG A 128 8.36 -4.75 -16.16
N GLN A 129 7.68 -5.87 -15.98
CA GLN A 129 7.21 -6.71 -17.06
C GLN A 129 6.24 -5.96 -18.01
N ARG A 130 5.35 -5.15 -17.43
CA ARG A 130 4.44 -4.31 -18.25
C ARG A 130 5.22 -3.30 -19.09
N LYS A 131 6.25 -2.68 -18.52
CA LYS A 131 7.12 -1.75 -19.25
C LYS A 131 7.88 -2.45 -20.37
N GLU A 132 8.47 -3.62 -20.12
CA GLU A 132 9.18 -4.42 -21.13
C GLU A 132 8.27 -4.85 -22.28
N LEU A 133 6.99 -5.13 -21.99
CA LEU A 133 5.98 -5.45 -23.00
C LEU A 133 5.35 -4.23 -23.67
N SER A 134 5.80 -3.01 -23.35
CA SER A 134 5.21 -1.74 -23.81
C SER A 134 3.70 -1.64 -23.54
N LYS A 135 3.23 -2.25 -22.45
CA LYS A 135 1.82 -2.22 -22.03
C LYS A 135 1.63 -1.24 -20.88
N PRO A 136 0.72 -0.26 -20.99
CA PRO A 136 0.49 0.69 -19.92
C PRO A 136 -0.13 0.00 -18.68
N VAL A 137 0.16 0.52 -17.51
CA VAL A 137 -0.56 0.18 -16.28
C VAL A 137 -1.86 0.99 -16.27
N THR A 138 -2.95 0.33 -16.64
CA THR A 138 -4.28 0.94 -16.62
C THR A 138 -4.84 0.97 -15.19
N ALA A 139 -5.83 1.84 -14.93
CA ALA A 139 -6.50 1.91 -13.63
C ALA A 139 -7.13 0.55 -13.26
N GLY A 140 -7.84 -0.09 -14.19
CA GLY A 140 -8.44 -1.40 -13.95
C GLY A 140 -7.41 -2.49 -13.64
N PHE A 141 -6.29 -2.51 -14.34
CA PHE A 141 -5.20 -3.45 -14.07
C PHE A 141 -4.60 -3.22 -12.68
N ALA A 142 -4.32 -1.97 -12.32
CA ALA A 142 -3.79 -1.62 -11.01
C ALA A 142 -4.75 -2.03 -9.87
N VAL A 143 -6.05 -1.82 -10.06
CA VAL A 143 -7.09 -2.24 -9.09
C VAL A 143 -7.08 -3.76 -8.90
N VAL A 144 -7.05 -4.54 -9.97
CA VAL A 144 -7.00 -6.01 -9.89
C VAL A 144 -5.74 -6.47 -9.15
N VAL A 145 -4.58 -5.93 -9.49
CA VAL A 145 -3.31 -6.26 -8.81
C VAL A 145 -3.38 -5.87 -7.32
N GLY A 146 -3.86 -4.67 -7.01
CA GLY A 146 -3.99 -4.17 -5.65
C GLY A 146 -4.92 -5.04 -4.80
N MET A 147 -6.09 -5.39 -5.32
CA MET A 147 -7.05 -6.27 -4.63
C MET A 147 -6.49 -7.67 -4.43
N THR A 148 -5.78 -8.21 -5.41
CA THR A 148 -5.15 -9.53 -5.32
C THR A 148 -4.05 -9.54 -4.26
N LEU A 149 -3.21 -8.51 -4.20
CA LEU A 149 -2.14 -8.40 -3.20
C LEU A 149 -2.70 -8.12 -1.79
N GLU A 150 -3.82 -7.41 -1.68
CA GLU A 150 -4.53 -7.28 -0.41
C GLU A 150 -5.11 -8.62 0.06
N ALA A 151 -5.69 -9.41 -0.84
CA ALA A 151 -6.13 -10.77 -0.53
C ALA A 151 -4.96 -11.67 -0.11
N LEU A 152 -3.80 -11.54 -0.75
CA LEU A 152 -2.57 -12.23 -0.35
C LEU A 152 -2.14 -11.81 1.06
N GLN A 153 -2.26 -10.53 1.43
CA GLN A 153 -2.02 -10.09 2.81
C GLN A 153 -2.92 -10.83 3.81
N MET A 154 -4.21 -10.98 3.51
CA MET A 154 -5.14 -11.73 4.37
C MET A 154 -4.68 -13.18 4.55
N LEU A 155 -4.23 -13.82 3.47
CA LEU A 155 -3.68 -15.16 3.53
C LEU A 155 -2.40 -15.23 4.40
N ILE A 156 -1.49 -14.29 4.25
CA ILE A 156 -0.25 -14.23 5.06
C ILE A 156 -0.58 -14.02 6.54
N ILE A 157 -1.58 -13.20 6.86
CA ILE A 157 -2.05 -13.03 8.25
C ILE A 157 -2.50 -14.38 8.83
N LEU A 158 -3.30 -15.15 8.09
CA LEU A 158 -3.76 -16.47 8.53
C LEU A 158 -2.62 -17.47 8.75
N LEU A 159 -1.59 -17.41 7.92
CA LEU A 159 -0.46 -18.35 7.98
C LEU A 159 0.56 -18.01 9.06
N VAL A 160 0.80 -16.73 9.29
CA VAL A 160 1.93 -16.23 10.12
C VAL A 160 1.48 -15.76 11.51
N SER A 161 0.31 -15.11 11.61
CA SER A 161 -0.15 -14.55 12.88
C SER A 161 -0.64 -15.63 13.83
N LYS A 162 -0.35 -15.45 15.12
CA LYS A 162 -0.76 -16.37 16.18
C LYS A 162 -1.43 -15.58 17.33
N PRO A 163 -2.44 -16.14 18.00
CA PRO A 163 -3.07 -17.44 17.71
C PRO A 163 -3.91 -17.42 16.43
N VAL A 164 -4.06 -18.59 15.80
CA VAL A 164 -4.78 -18.74 14.50
C VAL A 164 -6.26 -18.34 14.61
N GLU A 165 -6.86 -18.57 15.75
CA GLU A 165 -8.27 -18.21 16.00
C GLU A 165 -8.47 -16.69 15.91
N HIS A 166 -7.60 -15.90 16.55
CA HIS A 166 -7.65 -14.44 16.45
C HIS A 166 -7.38 -13.95 15.01
N ALA A 167 -6.46 -14.61 14.29
CA ALA A 167 -6.19 -14.28 12.90
C ALA A 167 -7.40 -14.58 12.01
N TRP A 168 -8.10 -15.68 12.24
CA TRP A 168 -9.32 -16.05 11.51
C TRP A 168 -10.45 -15.05 11.77
N ASP A 169 -10.70 -14.71 13.03
CA ASP A 169 -11.74 -13.74 13.41
C ASP A 169 -11.45 -12.38 12.76
N LEU A 170 -10.21 -11.91 12.83
CA LEU A 170 -9.81 -10.67 12.21
C LEU A 170 -10.02 -10.68 10.70
N VAL A 171 -9.49 -11.69 10.00
CA VAL A 171 -9.55 -11.79 8.54
C VAL A 171 -11.00 -11.91 8.06
N SER A 172 -11.83 -12.68 8.74
CA SER A 172 -13.25 -12.80 8.40
C SER A 172 -14.00 -11.47 8.52
N TYR A 173 -13.57 -10.61 9.43
CA TYR A 173 -14.18 -9.32 9.67
C TYR A 173 -13.67 -8.21 8.72
N ILE A 174 -12.36 -8.16 8.47
CA ILE A 174 -11.73 -7.03 7.74
C ILE A 174 -11.47 -7.30 6.26
N SER A 175 -11.48 -8.56 5.78
CA SER A 175 -11.02 -8.89 4.42
C SER A 175 -11.81 -8.16 3.33
N ILE A 176 -13.13 -8.22 3.36
CA ILE A 176 -13.97 -7.56 2.35
C ILE A 176 -13.82 -6.03 2.41
N PRO A 177 -13.97 -5.36 3.57
CA PRO A 177 -13.76 -3.92 3.66
C PRO A 177 -12.37 -3.48 3.18
N MET A 178 -11.31 -4.20 3.59
CA MET A 178 -9.94 -3.87 3.22
C MET A 178 -9.69 -4.00 1.72
N ILE A 179 -10.12 -5.09 1.12
CA ILE A 179 -9.99 -5.32 -0.33
C ILE A 179 -10.75 -4.25 -1.11
N CYS A 180 -11.98 -3.93 -0.71
CA CYS A 180 -12.79 -2.90 -1.36
C CYS A 180 -12.18 -1.50 -1.21
N ILE A 181 -11.77 -1.10 -0.01
CA ILE A 181 -11.19 0.22 0.26
C ILE A 181 -9.87 0.39 -0.50
N ASN A 182 -9.00 -0.61 -0.50
CA ASN A 182 -7.74 -0.56 -1.23
C ASN A 182 -7.98 -0.56 -2.75
N GLY A 183 -8.98 -1.28 -3.25
CA GLY A 183 -9.39 -1.25 -4.65
C GLY A 183 -9.89 0.13 -5.07
N LEU A 184 -10.81 0.73 -4.31
CA LEU A 184 -11.32 2.08 -4.57
C LEU A 184 -10.24 3.15 -4.47
N GLY A 185 -9.36 3.05 -3.47
CA GLY A 185 -8.23 3.96 -3.31
C GLY A 185 -7.26 3.88 -4.48
N THR A 186 -6.97 2.68 -4.97
CA THR A 186 -6.15 2.45 -6.16
C THR A 186 -6.78 3.07 -7.40
N LEU A 187 -8.09 2.89 -7.58
CA LEU A 187 -8.83 3.48 -8.70
C LEU A 187 -8.74 5.00 -8.70
N LEU A 188 -9.01 5.63 -7.56
CA LEU A 188 -8.90 7.09 -7.38
C LEU A 188 -7.49 7.60 -7.68
N PHE A 189 -6.47 6.93 -7.13
CA PHE A 189 -5.09 7.30 -7.35
C PHE A 189 -4.72 7.24 -8.83
N MET A 190 -5.09 6.16 -9.52
CA MET A 190 -4.79 5.98 -10.93
C MET A 190 -5.51 6.99 -11.81
N PHE A 191 -6.73 7.42 -11.46
CA PHE A 191 -7.41 8.51 -12.16
C PHE A 191 -6.67 9.84 -12.02
N ILE A 192 -6.13 10.14 -10.83
CA ILE A 192 -5.32 11.35 -10.62
C ILE A 192 -4.05 11.30 -11.48
N VAL A 193 -3.34 10.17 -11.49
CA VAL A 193 -2.13 9.98 -12.31
C VAL A 193 -2.45 10.14 -13.81
N GLN A 194 -3.54 9.57 -14.28
CA GLN A 194 -3.96 9.67 -15.68
C GLN A 194 -4.42 11.09 -16.06
N SER A 195 -5.03 11.81 -15.12
CA SER A 195 -5.42 13.22 -15.35
C SER A 195 -4.18 14.09 -15.55
N ILE A 196 -3.17 13.93 -14.70
CA ILE A 196 -1.89 14.66 -14.82
C ILE A 196 -1.23 14.37 -16.17
N LYS A 197 -1.30 13.14 -16.64
CA LYS A 197 -0.72 12.76 -17.94
C LYS A 197 -1.41 13.44 -19.12
N ARG A 198 -2.73 13.63 -19.07
CA ARG A 198 -3.50 14.31 -20.11
C ARG A 198 -3.25 15.81 -20.18
N ASP A 199 -2.95 16.43 -19.05
CA ASP A 199 -2.69 17.87 -18.98
C ASP A 199 -1.30 18.25 -19.52
N ASP A 200 -0.42 17.27 -19.71
CA ASP A 200 0.94 17.47 -20.25
C ASP A 200 1.05 17.14 -21.75
N GLU A 201 -0.03 16.61 -22.41
CA GLU A 201 -0.15 16.38 -23.87
C GLU A 201 -0.80 17.59 -24.58
#